data_bbd49035b68683917ddc3a69a882ff4c
#
_entry.id   bbd49035b68683917ddc3a69a882ff4c
#
_cell.length_a   1.000
_cell.length_b   1.000
_cell.length_c   1.000
_cell.angle_alpha   90.00
_cell.angle_beta   90.00
_cell.angle_gamma   90.00
#
_symmetry.space_group_name_H-M   'P 1'
#
loop_
_entity.id
_entity.type
_entity.pdbx_description
1 polymer ?
#
loop_
_entity_poly.entity_id
_entity_poly.type
_entity_poly.pdbx_seq_one_letter_code
_entity_poly.pdbx_strand_id
1 'polypeptide(L)'
;MSKPVPTKILMLFNGLLSLVISVFVFILHLTDDTLEEASLFAGMGAVMVLAIGIFNTILLVFSNLDNKTNRKSYYLIFYSGSLVIYLSLRYFISYITSLPSQLDFTVLLILNVLAAASTNTMIVGLQNFLLLQIFKANAEREILQLRAANAEAAMLMLKQQIHPHFLFNSLRRLT
;
A
#
# COMPACT_ATOMS: atom_id res chain seq x y z
N MET A 1 -0.23 10.01 -18.37
CA MET A 1 -1.35 9.99 -17.40
C MET A 1 -0.94 9.10 -16.24
N SER A 2 -0.85 9.65 -15.02
CA SER A 2 -0.55 8.86 -13.82
C SER A 2 -1.72 7.88 -13.58
N LYS A 3 -1.39 6.60 -13.40
CA LYS A 3 -2.42 5.59 -13.08
C LYS A 3 -3.02 5.95 -11.70
N PRO A 4 -4.35 5.91 -11.54
CA PRO A 4 -4.99 6.26 -10.27
C PRO A 4 -4.52 5.31 -9.16
N VAL A 5 -4.21 5.87 -8.01
CA VAL A 5 -3.80 5.10 -6.83
C VAL A 5 -5.00 4.28 -6.33
N PRO A 6 -4.86 2.97 -6.09
CA PRO A 6 -5.96 2.11 -5.66
C PRO A 6 -6.26 2.30 -4.16
N THR A 7 -6.89 3.42 -3.80
CA THR A 7 -7.13 3.86 -2.42
C THR A 7 -7.88 2.84 -1.57
N LYS A 8 -8.92 2.18 -2.13
CA LYS A 8 -9.70 1.16 -1.41
C LYS A 8 -8.82 -0.02 -0.97
N ILE A 9 -7.92 -0.47 -1.85
CA ILE A 9 -7.01 -1.59 -1.55
C ILE A 9 -6.00 -1.16 -0.48
N LEU A 10 -5.45 0.05 -0.58
CA LEU A 10 -4.53 0.58 0.43
C LEU A 10 -5.19 0.76 1.79
N MET A 11 -6.43 1.24 1.85
CA MET A 11 -7.18 1.36 3.11
C MET A 11 -7.43 0.00 3.76
N LEU A 12 -7.86 -0.99 2.98
CA LEU A 12 -8.05 -2.36 3.47
C LEU A 12 -6.73 -2.96 3.96
N PHE A 13 -5.65 -2.74 3.21
CA PHE A 13 -4.31 -3.18 3.59
C PHE A 13 -3.86 -2.54 4.91
N ASN A 14 -4.07 -1.24 5.12
CA ASN A 14 -3.74 -0.55 6.36
C ASN A 14 -4.53 -1.12 7.55
N GLY A 15 -5.81 -1.44 7.35
CA GLY A 15 -6.65 -2.10 8.36
C GLY A 15 -6.12 -3.49 8.73
N LEU A 16 -5.78 -4.32 7.74
CA LEU A 16 -5.19 -5.63 7.98
C LEU A 16 -3.82 -5.54 8.67
N LEU A 17 -2.97 -4.62 8.22
CA LEU A 17 -1.66 -4.40 8.83
C LEU A 17 -1.79 -3.97 10.30
N SER A 18 -2.72 -3.06 10.60
CA SER A 18 -2.96 -2.62 11.98
C SER A 18 -3.43 -3.76 12.87
N LEU A 19 -4.28 -4.66 12.37
CA LEU A 19 -4.71 -5.87 13.09
C LEU A 19 -3.54 -6.82 13.36
N VAL A 20 -2.71 -7.09 12.37
CA VAL A 20 -1.53 -7.96 12.53
C VAL A 20 -0.57 -7.40 13.58
N ILE A 21 -0.28 -6.10 13.51
CA ILE A 21 0.58 -5.43 14.50
C ILE A 21 -0.05 -5.44 15.89
N SER A 22 -1.37 -5.22 15.99
CA SER A 22 -2.10 -5.31 17.25
C SER A 22 -1.94 -6.69 17.92
N VAL A 23 -2.16 -7.77 17.16
CA VAL A 23 -1.99 -9.14 17.66
C VAL A 23 -0.54 -9.40 18.08
N PHE A 24 0.42 -8.93 17.30
CA PHE A 24 1.83 -9.09 17.63
C PHE A 24 2.22 -8.35 18.93
N VAL A 25 1.79 -7.08 19.07
CA VAL A 25 2.02 -6.29 20.29
C VAL A 25 1.32 -6.93 21.48
N PHE A 26 0.09 -7.45 21.33
CA PHE A 26 -0.62 -8.16 22.37
C PHE A 26 0.16 -9.37 22.88
N ILE A 27 0.64 -10.21 21.98
CA ILE A 27 1.43 -11.42 22.34
C ILE A 27 2.72 -11.03 23.07
N LEU A 28 3.42 -9.97 22.61
CA LEU A 28 4.66 -9.52 23.25
C LEU A 28 4.41 -9.05 24.69
N HIS A 29 3.34 -8.30 24.94
CA HIS A 29 3.04 -7.77 26.27
C HIS A 29 2.34 -8.78 27.19
N LEU A 30 1.76 -9.84 26.64
CA LEU A 30 1.08 -10.87 27.44
C LEU A 30 2.03 -11.65 28.35
N THR A 31 3.34 -11.65 28.06
CA THR A 31 4.34 -12.36 28.86
C THR A 31 4.74 -11.61 30.13
N ASP A 32 4.72 -10.29 30.10
CA ASP A 32 5.30 -9.45 31.16
C ASP A 32 4.25 -8.55 31.85
N ASP A 33 3.11 -8.28 31.19
CA ASP A 33 2.08 -7.36 31.64
C ASP A 33 0.75 -8.08 31.98
N THR A 34 -0.16 -7.36 32.62
CA THR A 34 -1.52 -7.86 32.82
C THR A 34 -2.31 -7.93 31.51
N LEU A 35 -3.36 -8.74 31.44
CA LEU A 35 -4.23 -8.86 30.26
C LEU A 35 -4.82 -7.50 29.83
N GLU A 36 -5.16 -6.66 30.80
CA GLU A 36 -5.66 -5.29 30.55
C GLU A 36 -4.61 -4.41 29.89
N GLU A 37 -3.39 -4.38 30.42
CA GLU A 37 -2.29 -3.60 29.89
C GLU A 37 -1.88 -4.09 28.49
N ALA A 38 -1.76 -5.41 28.30
CA ALA A 38 -1.46 -6.01 27.01
C ALA A 38 -2.51 -5.62 25.94
N SER A 39 -3.80 -5.65 26.29
CA SER A 39 -4.88 -5.25 25.38
C SER A 39 -4.83 -3.76 25.04
N LEU A 40 -4.48 -2.93 25.99
CA LEU A 40 -4.36 -1.49 25.83
C LEU A 40 -3.17 -1.17 24.89
N PHE A 41 -1.99 -1.77 25.10
CA PHE A 41 -0.83 -1.59 24.22
C PHE A 41 -1.10 -2.09 22.79
N ALA A 42 -1.81 -3.21 22.65
CA ALA A 42 -2.23 -3.73 21.35
C ALA A 42 -3.16 -2.77 20.61
N GLY A 43 -4.15 -2.21 21.29
CA GLY A 43 -5.07 -1.21 20.73
C GLY A 43 -4.33 0.06 20.29
N MET A 44 -3.40 0.52 21.12
CA MET A 44 -2.53 1.67 20.79
C MET A 44 -1.70 1.44 19.54
N GLY A 45 -1.03 0.29 19.45
CA GLY A 45 -0.25 -0.10 18.27
C GLY A 45 -1.09 -0.10 17.01
N ALA A 46 -2.31 -0.66 17.09
CA ALA A 46 -3.25 -0.66 15.98
C ALA A 46 -3.62 0.75 15.52
N VAL A 47 -3.99 1.63 16.44
CA VAL A 47 -4.38 3.03 16.12
C VAL A 47 -3.22 3.79 15.51
N MET A 48 -1.99 3.64 16.02
CA MET A 48 -0.80 4.29 15.48
C MET A 48 -0.52 3.86 14.03
N VAL A 49 -0.49 2.55 13.78
CA VAL A 49 -0.23 2.00 12.44
C VAL A 49 -1.32 2.43 11.45
N LEU A 50 -2.57 2.41 11.88
CA LEU A 50 -3.70 2.80 11.06
C LEU A 50 -3.66 4.30 10.72
N ALA A 51 -3.39 5.16 11.70
CA ALA A 51 -3.30 6.60 11.49
C ALA A 51 -2.17 6.97 10.50
N ILE A 52 -0.97 6.38 10.69
CA ILE A 52 0.17 6.60 9.80
C ILE A 52 -0.11 6.04 8.40
N GLY A 53 -0.71 4.86 8.31
CA GLY A 53 -1.08 4.23 7.04
C GLY A 53 -2.10 5.05 6.25
N ILE A 54 -3.12 5.60 6.90
CA ILE A 54 -4.11 6.49 6.29
C ILE A 54 -3.43 7.78 5.83
N PHE A 55 -2.62 8.41 6.68
CA PHE A 55 -1.89 9.62 6.34
C PHE A 55 -1.02 9.43 5.09
N ASN A 56 -0.26 8.32 5.01
CA ASN A 56 0.53 8.00 3.83
C ASN A 56 -0.35 7.77 2.58
N THR A 57 -1.48 7.09 2.72
CA THR A 57 -2.41 6.87 1.60
C THR A 57 -2.95 8.20 1.07
N ILE A 58 -3.31 9.13 1.95
CA ILE A 58 -3.75 10.48 1.58
C ILE A 58 -2.65 11.21 0.83
N LEU A 59 -1.42 11.20 1.34
CA LEU A 59 -0.29 11.84 0.68
C LEU A 59 0.02 11.22 -0.70
N LEU A 60 -0.09 9.89 -0.84
CA LEU A 60 0.08 9.20 -2.13
C LEU A 60 -0.94 9.65 -3.18
N VAL A 61 -2.19 9.90 -2.76
CA VAL A 61 -3.25 10.39 -3.66
C VAL A 61 -2.98 11.81 -4.13
N PHE A 62 -2.54 12.68 -3.22
CA PHE A 62 -2.30 14.09 -3.53
C PHE A 62 -0.94 14.38 -4.15
N SER A 63 0.05 13.49 -3.96
CA SER A 63 1.38 13.69 -4.52
C SER A 63 1.46 13.16 -5.95
N ASN A 64 1.86 14.03 -6.88
CA ASN A 64 2.23 13.61 -8.23
C ASN A 64 3.68 13.08 -8.21
N LEU A 65 3.85 11.78 -7.98
CA LEU A 65 5.15 11.13 -7.82
C LEU A 65 5.95 10.98 -9.12
N ASP A 66 5.38 11.35 -10.27
CA ASP A 66 6.06 11.27 -11.57
C ASP A 66 7.23 12.27 -11.65
N ASN A 67 7.18 13.35 -10.88
CA ASN A 67 8.25 14.33 -10.82
C ASN A 67 9.23 14.02 -9.67
N LYS A 68 10.54 13.98 -9.99
CA LYS A 68 11.63 13.71 -9.03
C LYS A 68 11.64 14.69 -7.84
N THR A 69 11.29 15.95 -8.05
CA THR A 69 11.21 16.97 -7.00
C THR A 69 10.03 16.68 -6.06
N ASN A 70 8.87 16.35 -6.60
CA ASN A 70 7.68 16.01 -5.82
C ASN A 70 7.91 14.73 -4.99
N ARG A 71 8.68 13.78 -5.52
CA ARG A 71 9.01 12.56 -4.81
C ARG A 71 9.86 12.82 -3.56
N LYS A 72 10.84 13.73 -3.61
CA LYS A 72 11.62 14.12 -2.43
C LYS A 72 10.76 14.82 -1.39
N SER A 73 9.94 15.79 -1.81
CA SER A 73 9.01 16.49 -0.93
C SER A 73 8.00 15.55 -0.28
N TYR A 74 7.51 14.55 -1.02
CA TYR A 74 6.63 13.52 -0.49
C TYR A 74 7.26 12.78 0.70
N TYR A 75 8.49 12.27 0.55
CA TYR A 75 9.13 11.55 1.65
C TYR A 75 9.40 12.46 2.84
N LEU A 76 9.81 13.70 2.61
CA LEU A 76 10.05 14.65 3.69
C LEU A 76 8.77 14.95 4.48
N ILE A 77 7.66 15.26 3.79
CA ILE A 77 6.36 15.52 4.43
C ILE A 77 5.85 14.27 5.14
N PHE A 78 6.03 13.09 4.52
CA PHE A 78 5.58 11.85 5.11
C PHE A 78 6.32 11.54 6.42
N TYR A 79 7.66 11.57 6.42
CA TYR A 79 8.43 11.26 7.62
C TYR A 79 8.24 12.31 8.73
N SER A 80 8.17 13.59 8.40
CA SER A 80 7.91 14.65 9.40
C SER A 80 6.49 14.58 9.96
N GLY A 81 5.48 14.42 9.09
CA GLY A 81 4.08 14.32 9.51
C GLY A 81 3.79 13.07 10.33
N SER A 82 4.31 11.92 9.92
CA SER A 82 4.15 10.67 10.65
C SER A 82 4.86 10.70 12.01
N LEU A 83 6.00 11.37 12.13
CA LEU A 83 6.67 11.60 13.41
C LEU A 83 5.78 12.43 14.36
N VAL A 84 5.17 13.50 13.84
CA VAL A 84 4.24 14.32 14.63
C VAL A 84 3.03 13.51 15.09
N ILE A 85 2.43 12.72 14.18
CA ILE A 85 1.30 11.84 14.51
C ILE A 85 1.70 10.83 15.59
N TYR A 86 2.84 10.16 15.41
CA TYR A 86 3.34 9.18 16.37
C TYR A 86 3.55 9.78 17.76
N LEU A 87 4.28 10.90 17.84
CA LEU A 87 4.55 11.57 19.11
C LEU A 87 3.26 12.07 19.77
N SER A 88 2.36 12.69 19.01
CA SER A 88 1.08 13.19 19.53
C SER A 88 0.24 12.06 20.13
N LEU A 89 0.11 10.93 19.42
CA LEU A 89 -0.61 9.76 19.93
C LEU A 89 0.09 9.17 21.15
N ARG A 90 1.41 9.06 21.14
CA ARG A 90 2.17 8.52 22.27
C ARG A 90 2.00 9.36 23.54
N TYR A 91 2.11 10.70 23.42
CA TYR A 91 1.91 11.60 24.55
C TYR A 91 0.45 11.61 25.04
N PHE A 92 -0.52 11.59 24.13
CA PHE A 92 -1.93 11.51 24.46
C PHE A 92 -2.26 10.25 25.28
N ILE A 93 -1.70 9.13 24.88
CA ILE A 93 -1.86 7.85 25.54
C ILE A 93 -1.19 7.85 26.91
N SER A 94 0.05 8.33 27.01
CA SER A 94 0.76 8.46 28.29
C SER A 94 -0.01 9.34 29.28
N TYR A 95 -0.68 10.38 28.78
CA TYR A 95 -1.54 11.24 29.60
C TYR A 95 -2.76 10.50 30.15
N ILE A 96 -3.43 9.68 29.31
CA ILE A 96 -4.63 8.92 29.73
C ILE A 96 -4.27 7.77 30.70
N THR A 97 -3.16 7.07 30.42
CA THR A 97 -2.81 5.86 31.20
C THR A 97 -2.07 6.18 32.49
N SER A 98 -1.65 7.44 32.67
CA SER A 98 -0.86 7.87 33.85
C SER A 98 0.37 6.97 34.13
N LEU A 99 0.86 6.25 33.12
CA LEU A 99 2.02 5.37 33.25
C LEU A 99 3.30 6.23 33.37
N PRO A 100 3.97 6.23 34.54
CA PRO A 100 5.20 6.97 34.71
C PRO A 100 6.30 6.35 33.86
N SER A 101 6.93 7.12 32.98
CA SER A 101 8.16 6.68 32.32
C SER A 101 9.28 6.72 33.36
N GLN A 102 9.89 5.57 33.64
CA GLN A 102 11.11 5.49 34.49
C GLN A 102 12.38 5.94 33.76
N LEU A 103 12.27 6.23 32.45
CA LEU A 103 13.39 6.61 31.60
C LEU A 103 13.56 8.12 31.55
N ASP A 104 14.82 8.56 31.45
CA ASP A 104 15.15 9.96 31.19
C ASP A 104 14.47 10.46 29.92
N PHE A 105 13.97 11.69 29.94
CA PHE A 105 13.27 12.32 28.82
C PHE A 105 14.04 12.20 27.49
N THR A 106 15.37 12.37 27.52
CA THR A 106 16.21 12.30 26.31
C THR A 106 16.23 10.89 25.74
N VAL A 107 16.35 9.85 26.59
CA VAL A 107 16.36 8.45 26.18
C VAL A 107 14.98 8.07 25.59
N LEU A 108 13.91 8.48 26.27
CA LEU A 108 12.54 8.24 25.81
C LEU A 108 12.29 8.90 24.45
N LEU A 109 12.76 10.12 24.23
CA LEU A 109 12.61 10.84 22.98
C LEU A 109 13.35 10.12 21.84
N ILE A 110 14.59 9.70 22.05
CA ILE A 110 15.38 8.96 21.07
C ILE A 110 14.69 7.64 20.69
N LEU A 111 14.21 6.88 21.67
CA LEU A 111 13.52 5.61 21.42
C LEU A 111 12.22 5.84 20.63
N ASN A 112 11.45 6.87 20.95
CA ASN A 112 10.23 7.21 20.21
C ASN A 112 10.51 7.63 18.76
N VAL A 113 11.57 8.40 18.51
CA VAL A 113 11.98 8.77 17.16
C VAL A 113 12.42 7.56 16.35
N LEU A 114 13.21 6.66 16.94
CA LEU A 114 13.62 5.41 16.28
C LEU A 114 12.42 4.50 16.00
N ALA A 115 11.50 4.35 16.94
CA ALA A 115 10.29 3.57 16.76
C ALA A 115 9.38 4.17 15.67
N ALA A 116 9.20 5.49 15.65
CA ALA A 116 8.47 6.16 14.58
C ALA A 116 9.12 5.95 13.21
N ALA A 117 10.44 6.15 13.11
CA ALA A 117 11.16 5.98 11.85
C ALA A 117 11.09 4.53 11.33
N SER A 118 11.25 3.54 12.20
CA SER A 118 11.15 2.12 11.82
C SER A 118 9.74 1.74 11.36
N THR A 119 8.72 2.14 12.11
CA THR A 119 7.31 1.90 11.77
C THR A 119 6.95 2.56 10.44
N ASN A 120 7.36 3.80 10.23
CA ASN A 120 7.13 4.52 8.98
C ASN A 120 7.81 3.83 7.79
N THR A 121 9.07 3.45 7.93
CA THR A 121 9.81 2.76 6.86
C THR A 121 9.15 1.44 6.50
N MET A 122 8.67 0.69 7.49
CA MET A 122 7.94 -0.56 7.27
C MET A 122 6.63 -0.30 6.50
N ILE A 123 5.81 0.66 6.93
CA ILE A 123 4.54 0.98 6.27
C ILE A 123 4.76 1.43 4.82
N VAL A 124 5.70 2.36 4.58
CA VAL A 124 6.04 2.82 3.23
C VAL A 124 6.55 1.67 2.35
N GLY A 125 7.45 0.85 2.89
CA GLY A 125 7.99 -0.30 2.16
C GLY A 125 6.91 -1.26 1.72
N LEU A 126 6.02 -1.64 2.64
CA LEU A 126 4.92 -2.56 2.37
C LEU A 126 3.88 -1.97 1.41
N GLN A 127 3.51 -0.70 1.56
CA GLN A 127 2.58 -0.03 0.63
C GLN A 127 3.17 0.11 -0.78
N ASN A 128 4.44 0.49 -0.89
CA ASN A 128 5.13 0.58 -2.19
C ASN A 128 5.25 -0.80 -2.85
N PHE A 129 5.56 -1.84 -2.07
CA PHE A 129 5.59 -3.21 -2.58
C PHE A 129 4.21 -3.65 -3.09
N LEU A 130 3.15 -3.40 -2.34
CA LEU A 130 1.78 -3.70 -2.75
C LEU A 130 1.40 -2.97 -4.04
N LEU A 131 1.70 -1.68 -4.13
CA LEU A 131 1.45 -0.87 -5.34
C LEU A 131 2.19 -1.43 -6.55
N LEU A 132 3.46 -1.81 -6.37
CA LEU A 132 4.27 -2.41 -7.44
C LEU A 132 3.63 -3.72 -7.96
N GLN A 133 3.15 -4.59 -7.05
CA GLN A 133 2.47 -5.82 -7.43
C GLN A 133 1.17 -5.55 -8.19
N ILE A 134 0.37 -4.59 -7.74
CA ILE A 134 -0.88 -4.22 -8.42
C ILE A 134 -0.59 -3.67 -9.82
N PHE A 135 0.40 -2.78 -9.96
CA PHE A 135 0.75 -2.21 -11.26
C PHE A 135 1.31 -3.26 -12.22
N LYS A 136 2.13 -4.18 -11.71
CA LYS A 136 2.64 -5.33 -12.48
C LYS A 136 1.51 -6.22 -12.98
N ALA A 137 0.60 -6.62 -12.10
CA ALA A 137 -0.55 -7.45 -12.46
C ALA A 137 -1.46 -6.76 -13.50
N ASN A 138 -1.69 -5.46 -13.38
CA ASN A 138 -2.47 -4.71 -14.35
C ASN A 138 -1.77 -4.60 -15.71
N ALA A 139 -0.46 -4.40 -15.74
CA ALA A 139 0.32 -4.38 -16.98
C ALA A 139 0.31 -5.74 -17.69
N GLU A 140 0.44 -6.84 -16.95
CA GLU A 140 0.33 -8.20 -17.50
C GLU A 140 -1.06 -8.46 -18.11
N ARG A 141 -2.13 -8.04 -17.45
CA ARG A 141 -3.50 -8.14 -17.98
C ARG A 141 -3.67 -7.34 -19.28
N GLU A 142 -3.14 -6.12 -19.33
CA GLU A 142 -3.19 -5.27 -20.53
C GLU A 142 -2.45 -5.92 -21.70
N ILE A 143 -1.27 -6.51 -21.47
CA ILE A 143 -0.52 -7.26 -22.48
C ILE A 143 -1.31 -8.47 -22.99
N LEU A 144 -1.95 -9.23 -22.09
CA LEU A 144 -2.76 -10.38 -22.49
C LEU A 144 -3.98 -9.96 -23.32
N GLN A 145 -4.65 -8.87 -22.97
CA GLN A 145 -5.77 -8.32 -23.74
C GLN A 145 -5.33 -7.87 -25.14
N LEU A 146 -4.19 -7.18 -25.25
CA LEU A 146 -3.64 -6.80 -26.54
C LEU A 146 -3.26 -8.01 -27.41
N ARG A 147 -2.69 -9.03 -26.84
CA ARG A 147 -2.39 -10.30 -27.55
C ARG A 147 -3.65 -10.99 -28.04
N ALA A 148 -4.69 -11.06 -27.23
CA ALA A 148 -5.98 -11.63 -27.60
C ALA A 148 -6.62 -10.84 -28.76
N ALA A 149 -6.66 -9.52 -28.67
CA ALA A 149 -7.18 -8.65 -29.72
C ALA A 149 -6.38 -8.78 -31.04
N ASN A 150 -5.06 -8.89 -30.96
CA ASN A 150 -4.22 -9.10 -32.15
C ASN A 150 -4.46 -10.47 -32.80
N ALA A 151 -4.65 -11.51 -31.98
CA ALA A 151 -4.97 -12.86 -32.49
C ALA A 151 -6.35 -12.90 -33.17
N GLU A 152 -7.34 -12.19 -32.60
CA GLU A 152 -8.67 -12.06 -33.20
C GLU A 152 -8.63 -11.30 -34.52
N ALA A 153 -7.89 -10.20 -34.58
CA ALA A 153 -7.68 -9.44 -35.80
C ALA A 153 -6.99 -10.27 -36.90
N ALA A 154 -5.98 -11.06 -36.53
CA ALA A 154 -5.31 -11.98 -37.47
C ALA A 154 -6.25 -13.07 -37.98
N MET A 155 -7.11 -13.65 -37.13
CA MET A 155 -8.15 -14.61 -37.56
C MET A 155 -9.16 -13.98 -38.52
N LEU A 156 -9.60 -12.74 -38.25
CA LEU A 156 -10.52 -12.04 -39.15
C LEU A 156 -9.89 -11.77 -40.51
N MET A 157 -8.62 -11.36 -40.55
CA MET A 157 -7.87 -11.18 -41.80
C MET A 157 -7.76 -12.49 -42.61
N LEU A 158 -7.44 -13.60 -41.93
CA LEU A 158 -7.40 -14.93 -42.56
C LEU A 158 -8.76 -15.34 -43.15
N LYS A 159 -9.85 -15.12 -42.40
CA LYS A 159 -11.20 -15.39 -42.87
C LYS A 159 -11.55 -14.56 -44.10
N GLN A 160 -11.17 -13.30 -44.12
CA GLN A 160 -11.40 -12.42 -45.29
C GLN A 160 -10.58 -12.85 -46.55
N GLN A 161 -9.39 -13.41 -46.36
CA GLN A 161 -8.57 -13.92 -47.45
C GLN A 161 -9.08 -15.26 -48.00
N ILE A 162 -9.63 -16.13 -47.16
CA ILE A 162 -10.12 -17.47 -47.56
C ILE A 162 -11.43 -17.37 -48.36
N HIS A 163 -12.36 -16.48 -47.98
CA HIS A 163 -13.66 -16.33 -48.62
C HIS A 163 -13.60 -15.96 -50.12
N PRO A 164 -12.85 -14.96 -50.59
CA PRO A 164 -12.75 -14.62 -51.98
C PRO A 164 -12.04 -15.71 -52.80
N HIS A 165 -10.99 -16.29 -52.27
CA HIS A 165 -10.21 -17.33 -52.98
C HIS A 165 -11.01 -18.61 -53.15
N PHE A 166 -11.82 -18.99 -52.17
CA PHE A 166 -12.68 -20.19 -52.29
C PHE A 166 -13.81 -19.97 -53.26
N LEU A 167 -14.44 -18.81 -53.25
CA LEU A 167 -15.47 -18.43 -54.22
C LEU A 167 -14.95 -18.41 -55.65
N PHE A 168 -13.80 -17.85 -55.92
CA PHE A 168 -13.18 -17.81 -57.24
C PHE A 168 -12.78 -19.22 -57.75
N ASN A 169 -12.28 -20.08 -56.90
CA ASN A 169 -11.94 -21.44 -57.26
C ASN A 169 -13.17 -22.35 -57.47
N SER A 170 -14.24 -22.14 -56.73
CA SER A 170 -15.48 -22.91 -56.92
C SER A 170 -16.21 -22.48 -58.21
N LEU A 171 -16.23 -21.18 -58.53
CA LEU A 171 -16.76 -20.65 -59.78
C LEU A 171 -15.98 -21.14 -61.02
N ARG A 172 -14.65 -21.24 -60.93
CA ARG A 172 -13.79 -21.70 -62.03
C ARG A 172 -13.92 -23.18 -62.35
N ARG A 173 -14.51 -23.96 -61.45
CA ARG A 173 -14.80 -25.39 -61.67
C ARG A 173 -16.17 -25.68 -62.32
N LEU A 174 -17.02 -24.63 -62.40
CA LEU A 174 -18.35 -24.70 -62.97
C LEU A 174 -18.44 -24.13 -64.40
N THR A 175 -17.36 -23.56 -64.90
CA THR A 175 -17.15 -23.18 -66.30
C THR A 175 -16.17 -24.15 -66.98
#